data_66adda5d71b465fcc846a7b292e86df2
#
_entry.id   66adda5d71b465fcc846a7b292e86df2
#
_cell.length_a   1.000
_cell.length_b   1.000
_cell.length_c   1.000
_cell.angle_alpha   90.00
_cell.angle_beta   90.00
_cell.angle_gamma   90.00
#
_symmetry.space_group_name_H-M   'P 1'
#
loop_
_entity.id
_entity.type
_entity.pdbx_description
1 polymer ?
#
loop_
_entity_poly.entity_id
_entity_poly.type
_entity_poly.pdbx_seq_one_letter_code
_entity_poly.pdbx_strand_id
1 'polypeptide(L)'
;MKILMSNDDGYYSSGIQSLCSVLENNHEVYVAAPIINHSAGSSALSVRKDIKIENIKMNHYIIDGTPADCVHIALTCIINCDIDLVVSGINLGANL
;
A
#
# COMPACT_ATOMS: atom_id res chain seq x y z
N MET A 1 12.28 -0.93 13.21
CA MET A 1 12.41 -0.47 11.81
C MET A 1 11.08 0.12 11.37
N LYS A 2 11.12 1.16 10.59
CA LYS A 2 9.89 1.76 10.04
C LYS A 2 9.68 1.23 8.63
N ILE A 3 8.57 0.54 8.43
CA ILE A 3 8.28 -0.19 7.20
C ILE A 3 7.02 0.36 6.57
N LEU A 4 7.08 0.64 5.27
CA LEU A 4 5.90 0.99 4.48
C LEU A 4 5.52 -0.21 3.63
N MET A 5 4.27 -0.62 3.73
CA MET A 5 3.74 -1.77 2.99
C MET A 5 2.73 -1.34 1.95
N SER A 6 2.78 -1.98 0.81
CA SER A 6 1.76 -1.86 -0.24
C SER A 6 1.62 -3.20 -0.94
N ASN A 7 0.69 -3.32 -1.89
CA ASN A 7 0.52 -4.54 -2.67
C ASN A 7 -0.27 -4.25 -3.94
N ASP A 8 -0.41 -5.28 -4.78
CA ASP A 8 -1.20 -5.18 -6.01
C ASP A 8 -2.66 -5.61 -5.81
N ASP A 9 -2.93 -6.40 -4.78
CA ASP A 9 -4.23 -7.04 -4.60
C ASP A 9 -5.25 -6.20 -3.84
N GLY A 10 -4.81 -5.13 -3.22
CA GLY A 10 -5.66 -4.25 -2.47
C GLY A 10 -5.51 -4.40 -0.96
N TYR A 11 -5.91 -3.37 -0.25
CA TYR A 11 -5.73 -3.28 1.20
C TYR A 11 -6.38 -4.46 1.95
N TYR A 12 -7.55 -4.90 1.49
CA TYR A 12 -8.31 -5.92 2.20
C TYR A 12 -7.90 -7.35 1.85
N SER A 13 -6.90 -7.52 0.99
CA SER A 13 -6.46 -8.87 0.65
C SER A 13 -5.80 -9.54 1.86
N SER A 14 -5.92 -10.87 1.92
CA SER A 14 -5.38 -11.62 3.06
C SER A 14 -3.86 -11.56 3.13
N GLY A 15 -3.21 -11.45 1.99
CA GLY A 15 -1.74 -11.44 1.95
C GLY A 15 -1.14 -10.27 2.71
N ILE A 16 -1.59 -9.06 2.41
CA ILE A 16 -1.04 -7.88 3.08
C ILE A 16 -1.50 -7.82 4.53
N GLN A 17 -2.72 -8.24 4.81
CA GLN A 17 -3.23 -8.22 6.18
C GLN A 17 -2.42 -9.16 7.08
N SER A 18 -2.12 -10.36 6.57
CA SER A 18 -1.34 -11.33 7.32
C SER A 18 0.09 -10.86 7.55
N LEU A 19 0.72 -10.35 6.51
CA LEU A 19 2.10 -9.88 6.62
C LEU A 19 2.20 -8.69 7.56
N CYS A 20 1.25 -7.78 7.48
CA CYS A 20 1.21 -6.63 8.36
C CYS A 20 1.10 -7.05 9.82
N SER A 21 0.23 -8.02 10.12
CA SER A 21 0.07 -8.52 11.49
C SER A 21 1.36 -9.05 12.06
N VAL A 22 2.13 -9.75 11.25
CA VAL A 22 3.40 -10.31 11.68
C VAL A 22 4.43 -9.19 11.92
N LEU A 23 4.54 -8.28 10.99
CA LEU A 23 5.55 -7.23 11.06
C LEU A 23 5.27 -6.22 12.17
N GLU A 24 4.01 -5.97 12.47
CA GLU A 24 3.64 -5.02 13.52
C GLU A 24 4.09 -5.46 14.91
N ASN A 25 4.41 -6.72 15.09
CA ASN A 25 4.87 -7.20 16.40
C ASN A 25 6.24 -6.62 16.78
N ASN A 26 7.08 -6.32 15.80
CA ASN A 26 8.45 -5.88 16.07
C ASN A 26 8.86 -4.61 15.36
N HIS A 27 7.97 -4.06 14.54
CA HIS A 27 8.29 -2.89 13.72
C HIS A 27 7.15 -1.90 13.71
N GLU A 28 7.48 -0.68 13.40
CA GLU A 28 6.47 0.34 13.15
C GLU A 28 6.07 0.23 11.68
N VAL A 29 4.83 -0.15 11.43
CA VAL A 29 4.36 -0.44 10.07
C VAL A 29 3.35 0.59 9.63
N TYR A 30 3.55 1.09 8.41
CA TYR A 30 2.61 1.97 7.71
C TYR A 30 2.09 1.20 6.51
N VAL A 31 0.80 1.27 6.25
CA VAL A 31 0.19 0.58 5.10
C VAL A 31 -0.45 1.62 4.20
N ALA A 32 -0.11 1.58 2.93
CA ALA A 32 -0.73 2.41 1.91
C ALA A 32 -0.96 1.52 0.70
N ALA A 33 -2.18 1.09 0.51
CA ALA A 33 -2.51 0.09 -0.50
C ALA A 33 -3.74 0.50 -1.29
N PRO A 34 -3.88 -0.03 -2.52
CA PRO A 34 -5.04 0.27 -3.35
C PRO A 34 -6.34 -0.24 -2.73
N ILE A 35 -7.44 0.32 -3.18
CA ILE A 35 -8.77 -0.13 -2.75
C ILE A 35 -9.02 -1.54 -3.27
N ILE A 36 -8.71 -1.76 -4.54
CA ILE A 36 -8.97 -3.02 -5.21
C ILE A 36 -7.73 -3.44 -5.97
N ASN A 37 -7.78 -4.65 -6.51
CA ASN A 37 -6.72 -5.22 -7.31
C ASN A 37 -6.46 -4.36 -8.55
N HIS A 38 -5.21 -3.93 -8.71
CA HIS A 38 -4.76 -3.15 -9.86
C HIS A 38 -3.85 -3.97 -10.78
N SER A 39 -3.70 -5.26 -10.51
CA SER A 39 -2.75 -6.07 -11.25
C SER A 39 -3.20 -6.40 -12.66
N ALA A 40 -4.49 -6.30 -12.95
CA ALA A 40 -5.01 -6.76 -14.22
C ALA A 40 -5.50 -5.60 -15.05
N GLY A 41 -4.75 -5.24 -16.06
CA GLY A 41 -5.24 -4.42 -17.16
C GLY A 41 -5.71 -3.03 -16.82
N SER A 42 -5.50 -2.59 -15.64
CA SER A 42 -5.83 -1.21 -15.32
C SER A 42 -4.91 -0.33 -16.12
N SER A 43 -5.49 0.67 -16.71
CA SER A 43 -4.71 1.63 -17.45
C SER A 43 -3.74 2.32 -16.51
N ALA A 44 -2.48 2.13 -16.78
CA ALA A 44 -1.45 2.80 -16.00
C ALA A 44 -1.35 4.27 -16.32
N LEU A 45 -2.12 4.73 -17.29
CA LEU A 45 -1.95 6.08 -17.80
C LEU A 45 -3.05 7.03 -17.38
N SER A 46 -3.75 6.71 -16.36
CA SER A 46 -4.72 7.67 -15.91
C SER A 46 -3.98 8.84 -15.31
N VAL A 47 -4.07 9.95 -15.97
CA VAL A 47 -3.68 11.21 -15.37
C VAL A 47 -4.78 11.54 -14.40
N ARG A 48 -4.58 11.15 -13.18
CA ARG A 48 -5.61 11.37 -12.17
C ARG A 48 -5.35 12.71 -11.51
N LYS A 49 -6.35 13.52 -11.52
CA LYS A 49 -6.28 14.81 -10.83
C LYS A 49 -6.64 14.66 -9.37
N ASP A 50 -7.54 13.74 -9.07
CA ASP A 50 -8.03 13.57 -7.71
C ASP A 50 -7.78 12.13 -7.26
N ILE A 51 -6.84 11.97 -6.37
CA ILE A 51 -6.58 10.69 -5.75
C ILE A 51 -7.19 10.73 -4.36
N LYS A 52 -8.09 9.81 -4.10
CA LYS A 52 -8.75 9.74 -2.81
C LYS A 52 -7.91 8.94 -1.84
N ILE A 53 -7.77 9.48 -0.64
CA ILE A 53 -7.02 8.85 0.42
C ILE A 53 -7.97 8.65 1.59
N GLU A 54 -8.05 7.43 2.07
CA GLU A 54 -8.89 7.12 3.21
C GLU A 54 -8.03 6.53 4.32
N ASN A 55 -8.08 7.14 5.49
CA ASN A 55 -7.36 6.64 6.66
C ASN A 55 -8.28 5.67 7.40
N ILE A 56 -7.92 4.39 7.40
CA ILE A 56 -8.74 3.33 7.98
C ILE A 56 -8.54 3.23 9.49
N LYS A 57 -7.29 3.24 9.90
CA LYS A 57 -6.90 3.24 11.31
C LYS A 57 -5.48 3.78 11.37
N MET A 58 -4.92 3.87 12.56
CA MET A 58 -3.59 4.44 12.73
C MET A 58 -2.58 3.81 11.78
N ASN A 59 -1.95 4.63 10.96
CA ASN A 59 -0.91 4.23 10.00
C ASN A 59 -1.40 3.36 8.86
N HIS A 60 -2.71 3.20 8.66
CA HIS A 60 -3.26 2.40 7.58
C HIS A 60 -4.11 3.27 6.66
N TYR A 61 -3.77 3.27 5.39
CA TYR A 61 -4.41 4.12 4.39
C TYR A 61 -4.78 3.32 3.16
N ILE A 62 -5.95 3.61 2.62
CA ILE A 62 -6.36 3.13 1.30
C ILE A 62 -6.25 4.30 0.35
N ILE A 63 -5.56 4.09 -0.76
CA ILE A 63 -5.33 5.14 -1.73
C ILE A 63 -5.86 4.67 -3.07
N ASP A 64 -6.71 5.49 -3.68
CA ASP A 64 -7.33 5.16 -4.95
C ASP A 64 -6.36 5.43 -6.08
N GLY A 65 -5.43 4.53 -6.26
CA GLY A 65 -4.39 4.64 -7.28
C GLY A 65 -3.68 3.31 -7.47
N THR A 66 -2.67 3.33 -8.30
CA THR A 66 -1.82 2.15 -8.48
C THR A 66 -0.97 1.92 -7.24
N PRO A 67 -0.37 0.74 -7.08
CA PRO A 67 0.57 0.53 -5.97
C PRO A 67 1.71 1.56 -5.96
N ALA A 68 2.23 1.93 -7.12
CA ALA A 68 3.27 2.94 -7.19
C ALA A 68 2.77 4.29 -6.70
N ASP A 69 1.54 4.66 -7.05
CA ASP A 69 0.92 5.89 -6.54
C ASP A 69 0.78 5.84 -5.04
N CYS A 70 0.36 4.69 -4.51
CA CYS A 70 0.19 4.54 -3.07
C CYS A 70 1.49 4.77 -2.31
N VAL A 71 2.57 4.17 -2.78
CA VAL A 71 3.87 4.33 -2.15
C VAL A 71 4.35 5.77 -2.26
N HIS A 72 4.23 6.35 -3.45
CA HIS A 72 4.67 7.72 -3.67
C HIS A 72 3.93 8.72 -2.79
N ILE A 73 2.62 8.60 -2.75
CA ILE A 73 1.80 9.51 -1.95
C ILE A 73 2.07 9.33 -0.46
N ALA A 74 2.22 8.09 -0.03
CA ALA A 74 2.54 7.83 1.37
C ALA A 74 3.84 8.48 1.78
N LEU A 75 4.87 8.34 0.95
CA LEU A 75 6.19 8.87 1.28
C LEU A 75 6.26 10.40 1.20
N THR A 76 5.48 11.00 0.30
CA THR A 76 5.60 12.44 0.07
C THR A 76 4.55 13.26 0.80
N CYS A 77 3.37 12.70 1.06
CA CYS A 77 2.24 13.47 1.56
C CYS A 77 1.73 13.04 2.92
N ILE A 78 1.96 11.81 3.32
CA ILE A 78 1.32 11.26 4.51
C ILE A 78 2.31 11.05 5.65
N ILE A 79 3.42 10.40 5.36
CA ILE A 79 4.38 9.98 6.38
C ILE A 79 5.40 11.08 6.60
N ASN A 80 5.59 11.46 7.88
CA ASN A 80 6.49 12.54 8.25
C ASN A 80 7.83 12.07 8.78
N CYS A 81 8.14 10.80 8.62
CA CYS A 81 9.38 10.24 9.13
C CYS A 81 10.07 9.44 8.04
N ASP A 82 11.31 9.08 8.30
CA ASP A 82 12.08 8.29 7.36
C ASP A 82 11.62 6.85 7.41
N ILE A 83 11.36 6.28 6.23
CA ILE A 83 11.00 4.88 6.10
C ILE A 83 12.27 4.09 5.80
N ASP A 84 12.49 3.02 6.56
CA ASP A 84 13.68 2.20 6.41
C ASP A 84 13.53 1.18 5.29
N LEU A 85 12.31 0.70 5.04
CA LEU A 85 12.08 -0.37 4.09
C LEU A 85 10.69 -0.25 3.49
N VAL A 86 10.58 -0.44 2.19
CA VAL A 86 9.29 -0.54 1.50
C VAL A 86 9.10 -1.99 1.11
N VAL A 87 7.96 -2.56 1.52
CA VAL A 87 7.60 -3.95 1.23
C VAL A 87 6.35 -3.96 0.37
N SER A 88 6.41 -4.63 -0.78
CA SER A 88 5.25 -4.79 -1.65
C SER A 88 4.89 -6.27 -1.71
N GLY A 89 3.76 -6.60 -1.15
CA GLY A 89 3.28 -7.98 -1.10
C GLY A 89 2.46 -8.22 0.17
N ILE A 90 2.04 -9.43 0.46
CA ILE A 90 2.19 -10.62 -0.38
C ILE A 90 1.10 -10.60 -1.44
N ASN A 91 1.44 -10.78 -2.69
CA ASN A 91 0.46 -10.78 -3.75
C ASN A 91 0.02 -12.21 -4.05
N LEU A 92 -1.26 -12.39 -4.33
CA LEU A 92 -1.82 -13.69 -4.68
C LEU A 92 -1.74 -13.90 -6.19
N GLY A 93 -1.66 -15.16 -6.58
CA GLY A 93 -1.68 -15.53 -7.98
C GLY A 93 -0.29 -15.56 -8.59
N ALA A 94 -0.26 -16.08 -9.79
CA ALA A 94 1.00 -16.21 -10.52
C ALA A 94 1.29 -14.90 -11.24
N ASN A 95 2.33 -14.25 -10.83
CA ASN A 95 2.81 -13.06 -11.51
C ASN A 95 3.89 -13.51 -12.48
N LEU A 96 3.44 -14.12 -13.53
CA LEU A 96 4.39 -14.63 -14.52
C LEU A 96 4.54 -13.67 -15.66
#